data_f5ed9f9e376e97ffc74b61b2e46b5984
#
_entry.id   f5ed9f9e376e97ffc74b61b2e46b5984
#
_cell.length_a   1.000
_cell.length_b   1.000
_cell.length_c   1.000
_cell.angle_alpha   90.00
_cell.angle_beta   90.00
_cell.angle_gamma   90.00
#
_symmetry.space_group_name_H-M   'P 1'
#
loop_
_entity.id
_entity.type
_entity.pdbx_description
1 polymer ?
#
loop_
_entity_poly.entity_id
_entity_poly.type
_entity_poly.pdbx_seq_one_letter_code
_entity_poly.pdbx_strand_id
1 'polypeptide(L)'
;DTIKRLVEINSKTPNAICCLNGSKPFLKDGYACRYETWRQYKIDTLGQNLIFPCGVGAVLYPPYSLDSLVIKKEEFLTLCPLADDVWFWFCGMLKQTPKHVIYKNHSDYSFDALYQYFHKGSALTHTNRFEHQNDKQIRAIFDFYGVILDNDGNLLSRNEQRINC
;
A
#
# COMPACT_ATOMS: atom_id res chain seq x y z
N ASP A 1 4.55 21.25 -7.38
CA ASP A 1 5.15 20.65 -6.19
C ASP A 1 4.24 19.53 -5.65
N THR A 2 4.77 18.31 -5.61
CA THR A 2 4.06 17.09 -5.20
C THR A 2 3.56 17.17 -3.77
N ILE A 3 4.39 17.65 -2.84
CA ILE A 3 4.04 17.77 -1.41
C ILE A 3 2.87 18.74 -1.24
N LYS A 4 2.94 19.90 -1.86
CA LYS A 4 1.88 20.91 -1.80
C LYS A 4 0.55 20.32 -2.28
N ARG A 5 0.56 19.61 -3.41
CA ARG A 5 -0.63 18.95 -3.96
C ARG A 5 -1.23 17.90 -3.00
N LEU A 6 -0.38 17.05 -2.40
CA LEU A 6 -0.84 16.07 -1.40
C LEU A 6 -1.48 16.75 -0.19
N VAL A 7 -0.86 17.82 0.33
CA VAL A 7 -1.40 18.59 1.46
C VAL A 7 -2.72 19.27 1.10
N GLU A 8 -2.82 19.90 -0.07
CA GLU A 8 -4.06 20.53 -0.54
C GLU A 8 -5.22 19.54 -0.66
N ILE A 9 -4.94 18.30 -1.11
CA ILE A 9 -5.98 17.28 -1.21
C ILE A 9 -6.29 16.68 0.15
N ASN A 10 -5.29 16.42 0.96
CA ASN A 10 -5.52 15.95 2.33
C ASN A 10 -6.35 16.95 3.14
N SER A 11 -6.20 18.26 2.92
CA SER A 11 -7.07 19.25 3.60
C SER A 11 -8.55 19.10 3.27
N LYS A 12 -8.89 18.53 2.12
CA LYS A 12 -10.28 18.22 1.70
C LYS A 12 -10.74 16.84 2.18
N THR A 13 -9.82 15.95 2.42
CA THR A 13 -10.07 14.58 2.91
C THR A 13 -9.11 14.23 4.06
N PRO A 14 -9.20 14.94 5.21
CA PRO A 14 -8.17 14.94 6.24
C PRO A 14 -7.92 13.58 6.89
N ASN A 15 -8.89 12.67 6.82
CA ASN A 15 -8.77 11.33 7.39
C ASN A 15 -8.32 10.26 6.38
N ALA A 16 -8.06 10.64 5.11
CA ALA A 16 -7.67 9.70 4.08
C ALA A 16 -6.15 9.67 3.88
N ILE A 17 -5.58 8.48 3.69
CA ILE A 17 -4.22 8.33 3.17
C ILE A 17 -4.24 8.75 1.71
N CYS A 18 -3.46 9.79 1.36
CA CYS A 18 -3.42 10.34 0.01
C CYS A 18 -2.18 9.85 -0.73
N CYS A 19 -2.33 9.35 -1.96
CA CYS A 19 -1.21 8.88 -2.78
C CYS A 19 -1.34 9.32 -4.24
N LEU A 20 -0.20 9.48 -4.92
CA LEU A 20 -0.18 9.78 -6.35
C LEU A 20 -0.32 8.53 -7.21
N ASN A 21 0.10 7.39 -6.69
CA ASN A 21 -0.03 6.10 -7.33
C ASN A 21 -0.77 5.15 -6.42
N GLY A 22 -1.79 4.50 -6.95
CA GLY A 22 -2.51 3.45 -6.23
C GLY A 22 -2.85 2.29 -7.14
N SER A 23 -2.84 1.10 -6.60
CA SER A 23 -3.27 -0.11 -7.28
C SER A 23 -4.47 -0.73 -6.59
N LYS A 24 -5.34 -1.37 -7.38
CA LYS A 24 -6.44 -2.16 -6.86
C LYS A 24 -5.99 -3.61 -6.70
N PRO A 25 -5.79 -4.11 -5.47
CA PRO A 25 -5.55 -5.51 -5.23
C PRO A 25 -6.68 -6.38 -5.79
N PHE A 26 -6.31 -7.52 -6.32
CA PHE A 26 -7.26 -8.55 -6.67
C PHE A 26 -7.30 -9.58 -5.54
N LEU A 27 -8.47 -9.82 -4.96
CA LEU A 27 -8.67 -10.78 -3.89
C LEU A 27 -9.23 -12.09 -4.44
N LYS A 28 -8.77 -13.21 -3.88
CA LYS A 28 -9.34 -14.52 -4.09
C LYS A 28 -9.33 -15.27 -2.75
N ASP A 29 -10.47 -15.80 -2.37
CA ASP A 29 -10.65 -16.56 -1.13
C ASP A 29 -10.19 -15.80 0.12
N GLY A 30 -10.40 -14.47 0.15
CA GLY A 30 -10.02 -13.59 1.25
C GLY A 30 -8.55 -13.16 1.28
N TYR A 31 -7.75 -13.54 0.29
CA TYR A 31 -6.32 -13.21 0.19
C TYR A 31 -6.02 -12.37 -1.05
N ALA A 32 -5.04 -11.46 -0.91
CA ALA A 32 -4.54 -10.73 -2.05
C ALA A 32 -3.78 -11.67 -3.01
N CYS A 33 -4.22 -11.67 -4.27
CA CYS A 33 -3.56 -12.43 -5.33
C CYS A 33 -2.35 -11.67 -5.88
N ARG A 34 -1.60 -12.34 -6.75
CA ARG A 34 -0.36 -11.88 -7.38
C ARG A 34 -0.32 -10.38 -7.63
N TYR A 35 0.61 -9.70 -6.98
CA TYR A 35 0.83 -8.26 -7.07
C TYR A 35 0.94 -7.74 -8.51
N GLU A 36 1.54 -8.51 -9.39
CA GLU A 36 1.69 -8.17 -10.80
C GLU A 36 0.36 -8.04 -11.56
N THR A 37 -0.71 -8.65 -11.05
CA THR A 37 -2.05 -8.60 -11.66
C THR A 37 -2.88 -7.40 -11.22
N TRP A 38 -2.40 -6.64 -10.24
CA TRP A 38 -3.13 -5.51 -9.68
C TRP A 38 -3.22 -4.38 -10.69
N ARG A 39 -4.41 -3.80 -10.81
CA ARG A 39 -4.68 -2.72 -11.76
C ARG A 39 -4.40 -1.38 -11.12
N GLN A 40 -3.59 -0.54 -11.77
CA GLN A 40 -3.40 0.83 -11.36
C GLN A 40 -4.67 1.67 -11.57
N TYR A 41 -4.95 2.54 -10.61
CA TYR A 41 -5.99 3.55 -10.78
C TYR A 41 -5.56 4.59 -11.82
N LYS A 42 -6.49 4.96 -12.71
CA LYS A 42 -6.28 5.92 -13.81
C LYS A 42 -7.13 7.18 -13.65
N ILE A 43 -7.86 7.30 -12.55
CA ILE A 43 -8.72 8.43 -12.21
C ILE A 43 -8.60 8.71 -10.72
N ASP A 44 -8.90 9.92 -10.32
CA ASP A 44 -9.00 10.29 -8.90
C ASP A 44 -10.05 9.41 -8.22
N THR A 45 -9.65 8.72 -7.16
CA THR A 45 -10.50 7.73 -6.48
C THR A 45 -10.37 7.89 -4.98
N LEU A 46 -11.50 8.09 -4.29
CA LEU A 46 -11.57 8.24 -2.84
C LEU A 46 -12.44 7.14 -2.21
N GLY A 47 -12.05 6.68 -1.05
CA GLY A 47 -12.93 5.95 -0.11
C GLY A 47 -12.86 4.43 -0.14
N GLN A 48 -12.02 3.82 -0.97
CA GLN A 48 -11.89 2.36 -1.03
C GLN A 48 -10.81 1.86 -0.08
N ASN A 49 -11.17 0.98 0.87
CA ASN A 49 -10.22 0.34 1.79
C ASN A 49 -9.18 -0.53 1.05
N LEU A 50 -9.58 -1.14 -0.06
CA LEU A 50 -8.73 -2.04 -0.85
C LEU A 50 -7.72 -1.34 -1.77
N ILE A 51 -7.60 -0.02 -1.73
CA ILE A 51 -6.55 0.69 -2.46
C ILE A 51 -5.20 0.41 -1.81
N PHE A 52 -4.23 -0.04 -2.61
CA PHE A 52 -2.83 -0.14 -2.24
C PHE A 52 -2.10 1.15 -2.65
N PRO A 53 -1.69 2.01 -1.71
CA PRO A 53 -0.88 3.18 -2.00
C PRO A 53 0.54 2.75 -2.35
N CYS A 54 0.97 2.95 -3.60
CA CYS A 54 2.34 2.63 -3.99
C CYS A 54 3.31 3.71 -3.48
N GLY A 55 4.39 3.31 -2.83
CA GLY A 55 5.40 4.23 -2.29
C GLY A 55 6.07 5.09 -3.36
N VAL A 56 6.18 4.57 -4.60
CA VAL A 56 6.73 5.32 -5.74
C VAL A 56 5.81 6.50 -6.11
N GLY A 57 6.37 7.71 -6.04
CA GLY A 57 5.68 8.94 -6.39
C GLY A 57 5.35 9.84 -5.21
N ALA A 58 4.81 9.39 -4.19
CA ALA A 58 4.62 9.90 -2.84
C ALA A 58 3.31 9.43 -2.20
N VAL A 59 3.34 9.22 -0.89
CA VAL A 59 2.17 8.93 -0.06
C VAL A 59 2.19 9.84 1.16
N LEU A 60 1.04 10.42 1.49
CA LEU A 60 0.83 11.19 2.70
C LEU A 60 -0.04 10.37 3.65
N TYR A 61 0.47 10.09 4.83
CA TYR A 61 -0.23 9.44 5.93
C TYR A 61 -0.64 10.48 6.96
N PRO A 62 -1.93 10.79 7.11
CA PRO A 62 -2.38 11.69 8.17
C PRO A 62 -2.07 11.12 9.56
N PRO A 63 -1.99 11.95 10.60
CA PRO A 63 -1.90 11.46 11.98
C PRO A 63 -3.02 10.44 12.27
N TYR A 64 -2.65 9.36 12.97
CA TYR A 64 -3.57 8.29 13.37
C TYR A 64 -4.22 7.49 12.22
N SER A 65 -3.73 7.61 11.00
CA SER A 65 -4.25 6.86 9.83
C SER A 65 -3.79 5.41 9.77
N LEU A 66 -2.82 5.03 10.58
CA LEU A 66 -2.28 3.67 10.64
C LEU A 66 -2.59 3.02 11.99
N ASP A 67 -2.77 1.71 11.99
CA ASP A 67 -2.88 0.92 13.22
C ASP A 67 -1.58 1.01 14.04
N SER A 68 -1.68 0.79 15.34
CA SER A 68 -0.53 0.83 16.26
C SER A 68 0.57 -0.17 15.93
N LEU A 69 0.26 -1.23 15.19
CA LEU A 69 1.25 -2.18 14.66
C LEU A 69 2.34 -1.51 13.83
N VAL A 70 2.09 -0.33 13.28
CA VAL A 70 3.06 0.38 12.43
C VAL A 70 4.43 0.56 13.10
N ILE A 71 4.47 0.66 14.44
CA ILE A 71 5.72 0.82 15.21
C ILE A 71 6.35 -0.50 15.67
N LYS A 72 5.76 -1.66 15.34
CA LYS A 72 6.30 -2.98 15.68
C LYS A 72 7.45 -3.35 14.75
N LYS A 73 8.62 -2.78 15.04
CA LYS A 73 9.83 -2.88 14.20
C LYS A 73 10.26 -4.32 13.92
N GLU A 74 10.23 -5.19 14.91
CA GLU A 74 10.71 -6.57 14.77
C GLU A 74 9.78 -7.38 13.85
N GLU A 75 8.47 -7.20 13.97
CA GLU A 75 7.48 -7.83 13.11
C GLU A 75 7.59 -7.30 11.69
N PHE A 76 7.71 -5.98 11.51
CA PHE A 76 7.95 -5.38 10.20
C PHE A 76 9.19 -5.98 9.53
N LEU A 77 10.34 -6.00 10.21
CA LEU A 77 11.58 -6.51 9.64
C LEU A 77 11.55 -8.03 9.36
N THR A 78 10.72 -8.78 10.09
CA THR A 78 10.57 -10.23 9.89
C THR A 78 9.61 -10.55 8.75
N LEU A 79 8.46 -9.87 8.69
CA LEU A 79 7.37 -10.20 7.78
C LEU A 79 7.47 -9.46 6.45
N CYS A 80 8.02 -8.24 6.46
CA CYS A 80 7.98 -7.33 5.32
C CYS A 80 9.28 -6.51 5.14
N PRO A 81 10.47 -7.15 5.13
CA PRO A 81 11.77 -6.46 5.17
C PRO A 81 12.10 -5.64 3.90
N LEU A 82 11.41 -5.88 2.77
CA LEU A 82 11.76 -5.30 1.47
C LEU A 82 10.66 -4.39 0.88
N ALA A 83 9.53 -4.23 1.58
CA ALA A 83 8.40 -3.47 1.06
C ALA A 83 7.65 -2.75 2.19
N ASP A 84 8.14 -1.59 2.56
CA ASP A 84 7.52 -0.73 3.58
C ASP A 84 6.09 -0.28 3.19
N ASP A 85 5.84 -0.08 1.91
CA ASP A 85 4.51 0.24 1.38
C ASP A 85 3.49 -0.88 1.63
N VAL A 86 3.91 -2.14 1.61
CA VAL A 86 3.07 -3.29 1.99
C VAL A 86 2.72 -3.24 3.48
N TRP A 87 3.70 -2.94 4.34
CA TRP A 87 3.46 -2.81 5.78
C TRP A 87 2.52 -1.66 6.13
N PHE A 88 2.75 -0.48 5.56
CA PHE A 88 1.89 0.68 5.77
C PHE A 88 0.48 0.48 5.22
N TRP A 89 0.35 -0.17 4.06
CA TRP A 89 -0.95 -0.54 3.51
C TRP A 89 -1.71 -1.46 4.47
N PHE A 90 -1.05 -2.50 5.00
CA PHE A 90 -1.62 -3.42 5.96
C PHE A 90 -2.10 -2.70 7.23
N CYS A 91 -1.28 -1.85 7.82
CA CYS A 91 -1.65 -1.07 9.00
C CYS A 91 -2.82 -0.10 8.71
N GLY A 92 -2.83 0.55 7.56
CA GLY A 92 -3.94 1.40 7.13
C GLY A 92 -5.23 0.64 6.84
N MET A 93 -5.12 -0.61 6.42
CA MET A 93 -6.26 -1.51 6.20
C MET A 93 -6.86 -1.99 7.53
N LEU A 94 -6.05 -2.41 8.49
CA LEU A 94 -6.52 -2.77 9.83
C LEU A 94 -7.25 -1.60 10.52
N LYS A 95 -6.76 -0.39 10.31
CA LYS A 95 -7.38 0.84 10.81
C LYS A 95 -8.63 1.24 10.03
N GLN A 96 -8.91 0.56 8.90
CA GLN A 96 -9.99 0.89 7.97
C GLN A 96 -9.93 2.35 7.45
N THR A 97 -8.74 2.89 7.35
CA THR A 97 -8.52 4.25 6.88
C THR A 97 -8.80 4.34 5.39
N PRO A 98 -9.68 5.27 4.95
CA PRO A 98 -9.94 5.49 3.53
C PRO A 98 -8.67 5.94 2.82
N LYS A 99 -8.56 5.63 1.53
CA LYS A 99 -7.44 6.03 0.69
C LYS A 99 -7.94 6.94 -0.43
N HIS A 100 -7.14 7.91 -0.79
CA HIS A 100 -7.40 8.83 -1.89
C HIS A 100 -6.26 8.76 -2.89
N VAL A 101 -6.51 8.14 -4.04
CA VAL A 101 -5.56 8.14 -5.18
C VAL A 101 -5.78 9.41 -5.97
N ILE A 102 -4.73 10.21 -6.09
CA ILE A 102 -4.74 11.43 -6.88
C ILE A 102 -4.07 11.13 -8.21
N TYR A 103 -4.87 10.77 -9.19
CA TYR A 103 -4.29 10.41 -10.49
C TYR A 103 -3.46 11.54 -11.09
N LYS A 104 -2.26 11.17 -11.54
CA LYS A 104 -1.35 12.05 -12.26
C LYS A 104 -1.00 11.42 -13.61
N ASN A 105 -1.08 12.19 -14.69
CA ASN A 105 -0.70 11.70 -16.01
C ASN A 105 0.77 11.29 -16.06
N HIS A 106 1.08 10.21 -16.79
CA HIS A 106 2.43 9.66 -16.93
C HIS A 106 3.50 10.68 -17.39
N SER A 107 3.11 11.75 -18.08
CA SER A 107 4.02 12.82 -18.51
C SER A 107 4.74 13.52 -17.35
N ASP A 108 4.16 13.49 -16.16
CA ASP A 108 4.70 14.13 -14.97
C ASP A 108 5.77 13.29 -14.24
N TYR A 109 5.99 12.04 -14.66
CA TYR A 109 6.98 11.10 -14.10
C TYR A 109 8.21 10.89 -14.99
N SER A 110 8.45 11.76 -15.97
CA SER A 110 9.50 11.58 -16.97
C SER A 110 10.92 11.41 -16.37
N PHE A 111 11.19 12.05 -15.24
CA PHE A 111 12.49 11.94 -14.57
C PHE A 111 12.67 10.57 -13.89
N ASP A 112 11.63 10.07 -13.22
CA ASP A 112 11.69 8.78 -12.53
C ASP A 112 11.80 7.61 -13.51
N ALA A 113 11.18 7.71 -14.68
CA ALA A 113 11.27 6.70 -15.73
C ALA A 113 12.69 6.56 -16.30
N LEU A 114 13.39 7.68 -16.51
CA LEU A 114 14.80 7.68 -16.93
C LEU A 114 15.73 7.11 -15.87
N TYR A 115 15.55 7.51 -14.61
CA TYR A 115 16.32 6.99 -13.49
C TYR A 115 16.15 5.48 -13.36
N GLN A 116 14.91 4.98 -13.40
CA GLN A 116 14.60 3.55 -13.36
C GLN A 116 15.14 2.79 -14.57
N TYR A 117 15.16 3.41 -15.76
CA TYR A 117 15.72 2.80 -16.96
C TYR A 117 17.22 2.53 -16.82
N PHE A 118 17.98 3.50 -16.28
CA PHE A 118 19.42 3.37 -16.08
C PHE A 118 19.81 2.47 -14.90
N HIS A 119 18.90 2.24 -13.93
CA HIS A 119 19.16 1.48 -12.70
C HIS A 119 18.35 0.18 -12.61
N LYS A 120 17.93 -0.37 -13.74
CA LYS A 120 17.07 -1.58 -13.82
C LYS A 120 17.58 -2.80 -13.03
N GLY A 121 18.88 -2.96 -12.88
CA GLY A 121 19.49 -4.12 -12.22
C GLY A 121 19.58 -4.02 -10.68
N SER A 122 19.43 -2.82 -10.12
CA SER A 122 19.56 -2.57 -8.67
C SER A 122 18.26 -2.09 -8.01
N ALA A 123 17.19 -1.93 -8.78
CA ALA A 123 15.95 -1.42 -8.25
C ALA A 123 15.18 -2.49 -7.47
N LEU A 124 14.75 -2.17 -6.24
CA LEU A 124 13.86 -2.99 -5.42
C LEU A 124 12.62 -3.47 -6.18
N THR A 125 12.19 -2.70 -7.20
CA THR A 125 11.10 -3.08 -8.09
C THR A 125 11.34 -4.43 -8.78
N HIS A 126 12.60 -4.75 -9.15
CA HIS A 126 12.92 -6.04 -9.77
C HIS A 126 12.66 -7.17 -8.78
N THR A 127 13.25 -7.08 -7.59
CA THR A 127 13.10 -8.09 -6.54
C THR A 127 11.64 -8.20 -6.07
N ASN A 128 11.00 -7.08 -5.79
CA ASN A 128 9.65 -7.08 -5.25
C ASN A 128 8.60 -7.58 -6.26
N ARG A 129 8.76 -7.26 -7.54
CA ARG A 129 7.77 -7.61 -8.57
C ARG A 129 8.10 -8.93 -9.29
N PHE A 130 9.32 -9.06 -9.82
CA PHE A 130 9.69 -10.22 -10.66
C PHE A 130 10.13 -11.45 -9.87
N GLU A 131 10.66 -11.26 -8.65
CA GLU A 131 10.98 -12.37 -7.74
C GLU A 131 9.84 -12.66 -6.76
N HIS A 132 8.66 -12.04 -6.97
CA HIS A 132 7.44 -12.21 -6.17
C HIS A 132 7.63 -11.94 -4.67
N GLN A 133 8.54 -11.04 -4.29
CA GLN A 133 8.78 -10.73 -2.88
C GLN A 133 7.58 -10.02 -2.24
N ASN A 134 6.89 -9.14 -2.98
CA ASN A 134 5.67 -8.52 -2.47
C ASN A 134 4.60 -9.56 -2.15
N ASP A 135 4.40 -10.57 -3.03
CA ASP A 135 3.43 -11.64 -2.80
C ASP A 135 3.76 -12.45 -1.54
N LYS A 136 5.04 -12.78 -1.34
CA LYS A 136 5.51 -13.52 -0.16
C LYS A 136 5.31 -12.71 1.12
N GLN A 137 5.64 -11.42 1.10
CA GLN A 137 5.51 -10.53 2.25
C GLN A 137 4.03 -10.27 2.60
N ILE A 138 3.18 -10.00 1.61
CA ILE A 138 1.73 -9.87 1.81
C ILE A 138 1.18 -11.15 2.43
N ARG A 139 1.55 -12.31 1.89
CA ARG A 139 1.10 -13.59 2.40
C ARG A 139 1.57 -13.83 3.84
N ALA A 140 2.85 -13.57 4.12
CA ALA A 140 3.42 -13.73 5.45
C ALA A 140 2.69 -12.88 6.51
N ILE A 141 2.36 -11.62 6.18
CA ILE A 141 1.61 -10.73 7.06
C ILE A 141 0.20 -11.27 7.29
N PHE A 142 -0.52 -11.63 6.24
CA PHE A 142 -1.90 -12.12 6.35
C PHE A 142 -1.99 -13.40 7.15
N ASP A 143 -1.09 -14.36 6.90
CA ASP A 143 -1.06 -15.62 7.63
C ASP A 143 -0.66 -15.41 9.10
N PHE A 144 0.31 -14.53 9.36
CA PHE A 144 0.76 -14.24 10.73
C PHE A 144 -0.36 -13.63 11.58
N TYR A 145 -1.08 -12.65 11.05
CA TYR A 145 -2.17 -11.99 11.76
C TYR A 145 -3.54 -12.65 11.57
N GLY A 146 -3.63 -13.72 10.79
CA GLY A 146 -4.89 -14.43 10.51
C GLY A 146 -5.92 -13.54 9.83
N VAL A 147 -5.48 -12.64 8.95
CA VAL A 147 -6.35 -11.68 8.28
C VAL A 147 -7.03 -12.30 7.07
N ILE A 148 -8.35 -12.17 7.00
CA ILE A 148 -9.18 -12.54 5.86
C ILE A 148 -10.04 -11.32 5.49
N LEU A 149 -10.12 -11.02 4.20
CA LEU A 149 -10.87 -9.89 3.67
C LEU A 149 -12.07 -10.35 2.86
N ASP A 150 -13.13 -9.54 2.83
CA ASP A 150 -14.18 -9.65 1.81
C ASP A 150 -13.72 -9.07 0.46
N ASN A 151 -14.57 -9.16 -0.56
CA ASN A 151 -14.27 -8.67 -1.91
C ASN A 151 -14.10 -7.15 -2.01
N ASP A 152 -14.58 -6.41 -1.01
CA ASP A 152 -14.47 -4.96 -0.92
C ASP A 152 -13.27 -4.52 -0.05
N GLY A 153 -12.54 -5.48 0.52
CA GLY A 153 -11.38 -5.25 1.37
C GLY A 153 -11.73 -4.95 2.82
N ASN A 154 -12.94 -5.27 3.25
CA ASN A 154 -13.31 -5.17 4.65
C ASN A 154 -12.77 -6.39 5.40
N LEU A 155 -12.39 -6.18 6.64
CA LEU A 155 -11.85 -7.20 7.51
C LEU A 155 -12.95 -8.16 7.96
N LEU A 156 -12.87 -9.45 7.55
CA LEU A 156 -13.78 -10.50 7.99
C LEU A 156 -13.29 -11.21 9.25
N SER A 157 -11.99 -11.44 9.35
CA SER A 157 -11.36 -12.06 10.53
C SER A 157 -9.93 -11.60 10.73
N ARG A 158 -9.47 -11.69 11.99
CA ARG A 158 -8.09 -11.45 12.39
C ARG A 158 -7.78 -12.17 13.69
N ASN A 159 -6.50 -12.44 13.96
CA ASN A 159 -6.07 -12.98 15.23
C ASN A 159 -5.86 -11.84 16.24
N GLU A 160 -6.87 -11.57 17.07
CA GLU A 160 -6.87 -10.52 18.09
C GLU A 160 -5.71 -10.62 19.08
N GLN A 161 -5.26 -11.83 19.42
CA GLN A 161 -4.16 -12.03 20.36
C GLN A 161 -2.83 -11.51 19.84
N ARG A 162 -2.61 -11.51 18.52
CA ARG A 162 -1.38 -11.02 17.88
C ARG A 162 -1.41 -9.54 17.56
N ILE A 163 -2.60 -8.95 17.51
CA ILE A 163 -2.76 -7.52 17.19
C ILE A 163 -2.66 -6.66 18.44
N ASN A 164 -3.10 -7.20 19.58
CA ASN A 164 -3.18 -6.47 20.85
C ASN A 164 -1.97 -6.69 21.77
N CYS A 165 -0.96 -7.44 21.35
CA CYS A 165 0.34 -7.58 22.02
C CYS A 165 1.31 -6.51 21.52
#